data_ab3a9f3659ca924f0b24b62f08807678
#
_entry.id   ab3a9f3659ca924f0b24b62f08807678
#
_cell.length_a   1.000
_cell.length_b   1.000
_cell.length_c   1.000
_cell.angle_alpha   90.00
_cell.angle_beta   90.00
_cell.angle_gamma   90.00
#
_symmetry.space_group_name_H-M   'P 1'
#
loop_
_entity.id
_entity.type
_entity.pdbx_description
1 polymer ?
#
loop_
_entity_poly.entity_id
_entity_poly.type
_entity_poly.pdbx_seq_one_letter_code
_entity_poly.pdbx_strand_id
1 'polypeptide(L)'
;MNCRFLLIMALWVSSCALPCRQLSDEQLLDRVERATIGYFTDFADPSTGLARERDKDRNGNIVTIGGSGFGMMAVIAGAERGYYPREEGVARICKIVESLESLERFHGAWAHWYDADSRKPFSFSRYDDGGDLVETAFLVQGLLTARQWLSAEQPQLAERCDALWRDVEWDWYTQGTDSLYWHWSKNYGFKMNHRIRGFDETLITYILAASSPTHPISRTCYEVSYKNSDYYYNGKEYYGISLPLGMELGGPLFFCHYSFLGLDPRGLTDGHTRYFERNKAHTLIHRAYAMDNPCGHPGYGEDFWGFTSSDDPYSGYSSHHPGTPSENGTVSPTAAISSIVYTPEESMMVIRHLYCDMAESFGPYGFYDAINLGAEPKVLEHYLAIDQGPEAVMIENYRSGLLWKLFMSAPEVKAGLDKLGFYYEN
;
A
#
# COMPACT_ATOMS: atom_id res chain seq x y z
N MET A 1 44.96 56.03 6.11
CA MET A 1 44.50 54.61 6.13
C MET A 1 43.03 54.62 6.40
N ASN A 2 42.23 54.54 5.35
CA ASN A 2 40.77 54.56 5.48
C ASN A 2 40.25 53.08 5.32
N CYS A 3 39.81 52.56 6.43
CA CYS A 3 39.14 51.25 6.44
C CYS A 3 37.63 51.43 6.11
N ARG A 4 37.19 51.00 4.93
CA ARG A 4 35.79 50.94 4.57
C ARG A 4 35.21 49.60 5.07
N PHE A 5 34.32 49.65 6.04
CA PHE A 5 33.47 48.52 6.42
C PHE A 5 32.37 48.34 5.36
N LEU A 6 32.40 47.21 4.64
CA LEU A 6 31.24 46.74 3.84
C LEU A 6 30.23 46.06 4.77
N LEU A 7 29.09 46.69 4.94
CA LEU A 7 27.93 46.06 5.57
C LEU A 7 27.26 45.13 4.53
N ILE A 8 27.39 43.82 4.70
CA ILE A 8 26.63 42.84 3.96
C ILE A 8 25.25 42.74 4.63
N MET A 9 24.23 43.34 4.03
CA MET A 9 22.84 43.14 4.38
C MET A 9 22.42 41.75 3.89
N ALA A 10 22.28 40.78 4.80
CA ALA A 10 21.63 39.52 4.54
C ALA A 10 20.11 39.77 4.41
N LEU A 11 19.60 39.72 3.20
CA LEU A 11 18.18 39.70 2.92
C LEU A 11 17.63 38.37 3.43
N TRP A 12 17.02 38.39 4.59
CA TRP A 12 16.12 37.31 5.03
C TRP A 12 14.89 37.35 4.15
N VAL A 13 14.81 36.48 3.15
CA VAL A 13 13.56 36.17 2.45
C VAL A 13 12.72 35.38 3.42
N SER A 14 11.86 36.08 4.16
CA SER A 14 10.80 35.49 4.95
C SER A 14 9.85 34.84 3.95
N SER A 15 9.97 33.52 3.74
CA SER A 15 8.97 32.74 3.02
C SER A 15 7.69 32.79 3.84
N CYS A 16 6.79 33.73 3.53
CA CYS A 16 5.43 33.73 4.04
C CYS A 16 4.78 32.45 3.52
N ALA A 17 4.70 31.40 4.35
CA ALA A 17 3.89 30.22 4.05
C ALA A 17 2.46 30.69 3.83
N LEU A 18 1.86 30.33 2.68
CA LEU A 18 0.47 30.63 2.41
C LEU A 18 -0.41 29.97 3.51
N PRO A 19 -1.46 30.65 4.00
CA PRO A 19 -2.43 29.99 4.87
C PRO A 19 -2.93 28.71 4.20
N CYS A 20 -3.10 27.63 4.95
CA CYS A 20 -3.43 26.30 4.39
C CYS A 20 -4.64 26.33 3.44
N ARG A 21 -5.68 27.11 3.76
CA ARG A 21 -6.87 27.27 2.92
C ARG A 21 -6.63 27.98 1.58
N GLN A 22 -5.46 28.60 1.38
CA GLN A 22 -5.07 29.25 0.13
C GLN A 22 -4.20 28.34 -0.76
N LEU A 23 -3.81 27.17 -0.27
CA LEU A 23 -3.10 26.17 -1.08
C LEU A 23 -4.04 25.60 -2.15
N SER A 24 -3.56 25.50 -3.38
CA SER A 24 -4.24 24.72 -4.41
C SER A 24 -4.22 23.22 -4.04
N ASP A 25 -5.08 22.41 -4.66
CA ASP A 25 -5.09 20.96 -4.46
C ASP A 25 -3.73 20.36 -4.81
N GLU A 26 -3.12 20.77 -5.92
CA GLU A 26 -1.80 20.31 -6.33
C GLU A 26 -0.70 20.66 -5.32
N GLN A 27 -0.72 21.87 -4.75
CA GLN A 27 0.24 22.27 -3.72
C GLN A 27 0.07 21.48 -2.43
N LEU A 28 -1.17 21.16 -2.07
CA LEU A 28 -1.46 20.37 -0.88
C LEU A 28 -1.04 18.91 -1.08
N LEU A 29 -1.40 18.31 -2.21
CA LEU A 29 -0.97 16.97 -2.57
C LEU A 29 0.54 16.84 -2.63
N ASP A 30 1.25 17.83 -3.20
CA ASP A 30 2.72 17.82 -3.23
C ASP A 30 3.34 17.80 -1.83
N ARG A 31 2.75 18.52 -0.87
CA ARG A 31 3.21 18.50 0.53
C ARG A 31 2.94 17.17 1.21
N VAL A 32 1.74 16.64 1.04
CA VAL A 32 1.34 15.37 1.65
C VAL A 32 2.21 14.24 1.08
N GLU A 33 2.26 14.10 -0.23
CA GLU A 33 3.04 13.05 -0.90
C GLU A 33 4.52 13.10 -0.54
N ARG A 34 5.12 14.29 -0.56
CA ARG A 34 6.53 14.46 -0.18
C ARG A 34 6.81 14.03 1.26
N ALA A 35 5.92 14.39 2.19
CA ALA A 35 6.06 14.00 3.59
C ALA A 35 5.90 12.48 3.75
N THR A 36 4.90 11.89 3.11
CA THR A 36 4.62 10.45 3.17
C THR A 36 5.76 9.62 2.55
N ILE A 37 6.33 10.08 1.42
CA ILE A 37 7.54 9.46 0.83
C ILE A 37 8.72 9.52 1.80
N GLY A 38 8.81 10.55 2.65
CA GLY A 38 9.82 10.67 3.71
C GLY A 38 9.89 9.47 4.64
N TYR A 39 8.78 8.77 4.87
CA TYR A 39 8.77 7.53 5.64
C TYR A 39 9.67 6.45 5.01
N PHE A 40 9.68 6.35 3.69
CA PHE A 40 10.45 5.35 2.95
C PHE A 40 11.86 5.81 2.55
N THR A 41 12.18 7.09 2.74
CA THR A 41 13.48 7.63 2.41
C THR A 41 14.29 8.01 3.65
N ASP A 42 13.70 8.72 4.57
CA ASP A 42 14.39 9.28 5.73
C ASP A 42 14.28 8.38 6.96
N PHE A 43 13.16 7.64 7.08
CA PHE A 43 12.90 6.75 8.20
C PHE A 43 13.13 5.27 7.87
N ALA A 44 13.29 4.88 6.61
CA ALA A 44 13.69 3.51 6.24
C ALA A 44 14.92 3.04 7.04
N ASP A 45 15.04 1.73 7.24
CA ASP A 45 16.19 1.20 7.97
C ASP A 45 17.50 1.53 7.25
N PRO A 46 18.46 2.21 7.89
CA PRO A 46 19.67 2.70 7.22
C PRO A 46 20.63 1.59 6.84
N SER A 47 20.53 0.40 7.40
CA SER A 47 21.40 -0.74 7.09
C SER A 47 20.90 -1.54 5.90
N THR A 48 19.59 -1.70 5.77
CA THR A 48 18.94 -2.52 4.75
C THR A 48 18.26 -1.71 3.65
N GLY A 49 17.85 -0.49 3.90
CA GLY A 49 16.99 0.32 3.04
C GLY A 49 15.53 -0.13 3.02
N LEU A 50 15.19 -1.21 3.72
CA LEU A 50 13.81 -1.71 3.83
C LEU A 50 12.95 -0.79 4.70
N ALA A 51 11.65 -0.78 4.44
CA ALA A 51 10.70 -0.01 5.23
C ALA A 51 10.59 -0.59 6.64
N ARG A 52 10.75 0.24 7.68
CA ARG A 52 10.38 -0.15 9.04
C ARG A 52 8.90 -0.43 9.08
N GLU A 53 8.50 -1.44 9.85
CA GLU A 53 7.09 -1.82 9.96
C GLU A 53 6.27 -0.64 10.53
N ARG A 54 6.79 -0.03 11.61
CA ARG A 54 6.21 1.17 12.26
C ARG A 54 7.27 2.04 12.91
N ASP A 55 6.90 3.26 13.27
CA ASP A 55 7.82 4.22 13.93
C ASP A 55 7.99 3.96 15.42
N LYS A 56 6.99 3.39 16.09
CA LYS A 56 7.01 3.09 17.53
C LYS A 56 6.99 1.59 17.79
N ASP A 57 7.96 0.88 17.22
CA ASP A 57 8.08 -0.56 17.38
C ASP A 57 8.54 -0.91 18.81
N ARG A 58 7.79 -1.79 19.44
CA ARG A 58 8.12 -2.35 20.77
C ARG A 58 8.98 -3.61 20.68
N ASN A 59 9.13 -4.17 19.49
CA ASN A 59 9.78 -5.45 19.23
C ASN A 59 11.22 -5.28 18.71
N GLY A 60 11.72 -4.05 18.59
CA GLY A 60 13.04 -3.74 18.07
C GLY A 60 13.01 -3.13 16.66
N ASN A 61 13.99 -3.48 15.83
CA ASN A 61 14.15 -2.89 14.49
C ASN A 61 13.50 -3.79 13.43
N ILE A 62 12.16 -3.85 13.41
CA ILE A 62 11.41 -4.70 12.47
C ILE A 62 11.20 -3.99 11.13
N VAL A 63 11.50 -4.68 10.05
CA VAL A 63 11.21 -4.27 8.67
C VAL A 63 10.17 -5.19 8.05
N THR A 64 9.31 -4.61 7.20
CA THR A 64 8.19 -5.30 6.55
C THR A 64 8.45 -5.49 5.07
N ILE A 65 8.05 -6.64 4.54
CA ILE A 65 8.32 -7.01 3.14
C ILE A 65 7.32 -6.34 2.19
N GLY A 66 6.04 -6.43 2.42
CA GLY A 66 5.04 -5.77 1.57
C GLY A 66 5.16 -4.25 1.62
N GLY A 67 5.32 -3.69 2.83
CA GLY A 67 5.56 -2.26 2.98
C GLY A 67 6.84 -1.79 2.28
N SER A 68 7.88 -2.64 2.19
CA SER A 68 9.10 -2.33 1.41
C SER A 68 8.83 -2.34 -0.09
N GLY A 69 7.95 -3.21 -0.59
CA GLY A 69 7.50 -3.19 -1.98
C GLY A 69 6.78 -1.88 -2.33
N PHE A 70 5.87 -1.44 -1.48
CA PHE A 70 5.22 -0.14 -1.60
C PHE A 70 6.24 1.02 -1.49
N GLY A 71 7.20 0.91 -0.58
CA GLY A 71 8.31 1.83 -0.42
C GLY A 71 9.19 1.98 -1.67
N MET A 72 9.46 0.89 -2.39
CA MET A 72 10.16 0.96 -3.67
C MET A 72 9.40 1.83 -4.69
N MET A 73 8.07 1.69 -4.74
CA MET A 73 7.22 2.51 -5.62
C MET A 73 7.21 3.98 -5.17
N ALA A 74 7.13 4.23 -3.86
CA ALA A 74 7.23 5.57 -3.28
C ALA A 74 8.58 6.24 -3.57
N VAL A 75 9.69 5.48 -3.49
CA VAL A 75 11.04 5.96 -3.86
C VAL A 75 11.08 6.36 -5.34
N ILE A 76 10.49 5.59 -6.23
CA ILE A 76 10.43 5.93 -7.65
C ILE A 76 9.62 7.21 -7.86
N ALA A 77 8.46 7.33 -7.23
CA ALA A 77 7.62 8.53 -7.29
C ALA A 77 8.41 9.78 -6.85
N GLY A 78 9.09 9.74 -5.71
CA GLY A 78 9.88 10.86 -5.20
C GLY A 78 11.02 11.29 -6.12
N ALA A 79 11.70 10.33 -6.76
CA ALA A 79 12.73 10.61 -7.75
C ALA A 79 12.16 11.28 -9.02
N GLU A 80 11.04 10.78 -9.55
CA GLU A 80 10.40 11.34 -10.75
C GLU A 80 9.72 12.69 -10.48
N ARG A 81 9.28 12.94 -9.25
CA ARG A 81 8.80 14.26 -8.80
C ARG A 81 9.93 15.26 -8.58
N GLY A 82 11.19 14.82 -8.57
CA GLY A 82 12.34 15.67 -8.27
C GLY A 82 12.43 16.09 -6.79
N TYR A 83 11.88 15.30 -5.87
CA TYR A 83 12.03 15.55 -4.44
C TYR A 83 13.48 15.30 -4.00
N TYR A 84 14.20 14.49 -4.74
CA TYR A 84 15.65 14.24 -4.67
C TYR A 84 16.17 13.79 -6.04
N PRO A 85 17.51 13.80 -6.26
CA PRO A 85 18.10 13.36 -7.52
C PRO A 85 17.75 11.92 -7.86
N ARG A 86 17.54 11.64 -9.17
CA ARG A 86 17.23 10.28 -9.66
C ARG A 86 18.28 9.25 -9.23
N GLU A 87 19.55 9.63 -9.23
CA GLU A 87 20.67 8.78 -8.80
C GLU A 87 20.54 8.33 -7.34
N GLU A 88 19.97 9.17 -6.49
CA GLU A 88 19.67 8.81 -5.11
C GLU A 88 18.56 7.76 -5.03
N GLY A 89 17.50 7.92 -5.81
CA GLY A 89 16.44 6.90 -5.94
C GLY A 89 17.01 5.56 -6.41
N VAL A 90 17.87 5.55 -7.44
CA VAL A 90 18.57 4.35 -7.91
C VAL A 90 19.42 3.71 -6.81
N ALA A 91 20.18 4.50 -6.05
CA ALA A 91 21.00 3.98 -4.95
C ALA A 91 20.15 3.35 -3.83
N ARG A 92 18.99 3.95 -3.51
CA ARG A 92 18.04 3.39 -2.53
C ARG A 92 17.46 2.06 -3.01
N ILE A 93 17.00 1.96 -4.26
CA ILE A 93 16.53 0.70 -4.85
C ILE A 93 17.63 -0.36 -4.86
N CYS A 94 18.87 0.00 -5.25
CA CYS A 94 20.01 -0.91 -5.21
C CYS A 94 20.21 -1.51 -3.81
N LYS A 95 20.17 -0.69 -2.78
CA LYS A 95 20.34 -1.13 -1.39
C LYS A 95 19.22 -2.06 -0.92
N ILE A 96 17.97 -1.76 -1.28
CA ILE A 96 16.83 -2.63 -1.00
C ILE A 96 17.03 -4.01 -1.67
N VAL A 97 17.39 -4.03 -2.96
CA VAL A 97 17.63 -5.27 -3.71
C VAL A 97 18.77 -6.08 -3.09
N GLU A 98 19.90 -5.46 -2.74
CA GLU A 98 21.01 -6.12 -2.03
C GLU A 98 20.58 -6.75 -0.71
N SER A 99 19.72 -6.08 0.02
CA SER A 99 19.17 -6.61 1.27
C SER A 99 18.26 -7.80 1.02
N LEU A 100 17.33 -7.69 0.07
CA LEU A 100 16.41 -8.77 -0.30
C LEU A 100 17.12 -10.04 -0.76
N GLU A 101 18.24 -9.93 -1.49
CA GLU A 101 19.08 -11.06 -1.90
C GLU A 101 19.73 -11.77 -0.72
N SER A 102 19.97 -11.06 0.38
CA SER A 102 20.64 -11.58 1.57
C SER A 102 19.70 -12.20 2.60
N LEU A 103 18.39 -11.92 2.51
CA LEU A 103 17.41 -12.45 3.44
C LEU A 103 17.08 -13.92 3.18
N GLU A 104 16.78 -14.68 4.24
CA GLU A 104 16.31 -16.07 4.14
C GLU A 104 14.95 -16.08 3.41
N ARG A 105 14.84 -16.94 2.40
CA ARG A 105 13.61 -17.11 1.60
C ARG A 105 13.08 -18.54 1.75
N PHE A 106 11.78 -18.70 1.58
CA PHE A 106 11.06 -19.96 1.79
C PHE A 106 10.33 -20.32 0.50
N HIS A 107 10.91 -21.24 -0.29
CA HIS A 107 10.43 -21.50 -1.64
C HIS A 107 10.25 -20.21 -2.44
N GLY A 108 11.29 -19.38 -2.39
CA GLY A 108 11.34 -18.09 -3.07
C GLY A 108 10.55 -16.95 -2.42
N ALA A 109 9.59 -17.22 -1.55
CA ALA A 109 8.87 -16.18 -0.82
C ALA A 109 9.66 -15.66 0.38
N TRP A 110 9.45 -14.40 0.76
CA TRP A 110 9.98 -13.81 1.99
C TRP A 110 9.02 -14.00 3.15
N ALA A 111 9.54 -13.89 4.38
CA ALA A 111 8.70 -13.79 5.57
C ALA A 111 7.96 -12.45 5.61
N HIS A 112 6.90 -12.38 6.37
CA HIS A 112 6.14 -11.16 6.62
C HIS A 112 7.05 -10.03 7.12
N TRP A 113 7.84 -10.33 8.15
CA TRP A 113 8.77 -9.42 8.80
C TRP A 113 10.16 -10.01 8.97
N TYR A 114 11.15 -9.11 9.04
CA TYR A 114 12.52 -9.43 9.44
C TYR A 114 13.00 -8.47 10.51
N ASP A 115 13.83 -8.97 11.40
CA ASP A 115 14.65 -8.13 12.27
C ASP A 115 15.82 -7.58 11.43
N ALA A 116 15.91 -6.26 11.27
CA ALA A 116 16.86 -5.62 10.37
C ALA A 116 18.32 -5.80 10.82
N ASP A 117 18.57 -5.94 12.14
CA ASP A 117 19.91 -6.06 12.69
C ASP A 117 20.47 -7.47 12.46
N SER A 118 19.68 -8.51 12.75
CA SER A 118 20.08 -9.90 12.57
C SER A 118 19.79 -10.46 11.19
N ARG A 119 18.94 -9.80 10.40
CA ARG A 119 18.43 -10.22 9.08
C ARG A 119 17.68 -11.56 9.12
N LYS A 120 17.16 -11.93 10.27
CA LYS A 120 16.38 -13.16 10.45
C LYS A 120 14.88 -12.87 10.36
N PRO A 121 14.09 -13.85 9.88
CA PRO A 121 12.63 -13.75 9.95
C PRO A 121 12.16 -13.48 11.38
N PHE A 122 11.26 -12.51 11.50
CA PHE A 122 10.56 -12.21 12.74
C PHE A 122 9.11 -12.70 12.61
N SER A 123 8.68 -13.58 13.53
CA SER A 123 7.38 -14.23 13.42
C SER A 123 6.23 -13.24 13.63
N PHE A 124 5.35 -13.11 12.65
CA PHE A 124 4.10 -12.37 12.82
C PHE A 124 3.16 -13.08 13.81
N SER A 125 3.09 -14.41 13.72
CA SER A 125 2.36 -15.27 14.63
C SER A 125 3.05 -16.63 14.78
N ARG A 126 2.51 -17.50 15.65
CA ARG A 126 3.09 -18.82 15.92
C ARG A 126 3.33 -19.68 14.65
N TYR A 127 2.47 -19.61 13.66
CA TYR A 127 2.55 -20.40 12.45
C TYR A 127 2.96 -19.59 11.21
N ASP A 128 3.14 -18.30 11.39
CA ASP A 128 3.63 -17.34 10.42
C ASP A 128 5.06 -16.91 10.83
N ASP A 129 5.98 -17.86 10.69
CA ASP A 129 7.40 -17.74 11.01
C ASP A 129 8.29 -18.11 9.81
N GLY A 130 7.72 -18.10 8.62
CA GLY A 130 8.36 -18.47 7.36
C GLY A 130 7.84 -17.65 6.19
N GLY A 131 7.60 -18.30 5.04
CA GLY A 131 7.17 -17.60 3.83
C GLY A 131 5.75 -17.07 3.92
N ASP A 132 5.58 -15.78 3.58
CA ASP A 132 4.30 -15.11 3.38
C ASP A 132 4.15 -14.75 1.89
N LEU A 133 3.21 -15.43 1.22
CA LEU A 133 3.05 -15.29 -0.23
C LEU A 133 2.38 -13.96 -0.61
N VAL A 134 1.55 -13.40 0.26
CA VAL A 134 0.83 -12.15 0.00
C VAL A 134 1.75 -10.95 0.19
N GLU A 135 2.51 -10.90 1.28
CA GLU A 135 3.55 -9.89 1.48
C GLU A 135 4.60 -9.95 0.35
N THR A 136 4.96 -11.17 -0.07
CA THR A 136 5.82 -11.38 -1.24
C THR A 136 5.19 -10.81 -2.51
N ALA A 137 3.89 -10.95 -2.73
CA ALA A 137 3.22 -10.37 -3.90
C ALA A 137 3.24 -8.82 -3.87
N PHE A 138 3.07 -8.21 -2.71
CA PHE A 138 3.20 -6.76 -2.55
C PHE A 138 4.64 -6.29 -2.84
N LEU A 139 5.64 -7.02 -2.38
CA LEU A 139 7.03 -6.74 -2.73
C LEU A 139 7.28 -6.87 -4.23
N VAL A 140 6.76 -7.90 -4.87
CA VAL A 140 6.94 -8.15 -6.30
C VAL A 140 6.30 -7.05 -7.16
N GLN A 141 5.21 -6.42 -6.74
CA GLN A 141 4.71 -5.21 -7.40
C GLN A 141 5.80 -4.12 -7.45
N GLY A 142 6.47 -3.87 -6.33
CA GLY A 142 7.59 -2.93 -6.24
C GLY A 142 8.78 -3.34 -7.11
N LEU A 143 9.18 -4.63 -7.07
CA LEU A 143 10.29 -5.16 -7.88
C LEU A 143 10.03 -5.03 -9.39
N LEU A 144 8.83 -5.36 -9.86
CA LEU A 144 8.48 -5.24 -11.28
C LEU A 144 8.40 -3.78 -11.71
N THR A 145 7.87 -2.90 -10.89
CA THR A 145 7.84 -1.45 -11.14
C THR A 145 9.27 -0.91 -11.23
N ALA A 146 10.15 -1.27 -10.30
CA ALA A 146 11.55 -0.87 -10.29
C ALA A 146 12.31 -1.44 -11.49
N ARG A 147 12.09 -2.71 -11.86
CA ARG A 147 12.67 -3.31 -13.06
C ARG A 147 12.39 -2.48 -14.31
N GLN A 148 11.14 -2.06 -14.48
CA GLN A 148 10.74 -1.26 -15.64
C GLN A 148 11.34 0.15 -15.59
N TRP A 149 11.37 0.77 -14.42
CA TRP A 149 11.96 2.09 -14.23
C TRP A 149 13.46 2.12 -14.51
N LEU A 150 14.16 1.04 -14.17
CA LEU A 150 15.63 0.89 -14.29
C LEU A 150 16.08 0.38 -15.67
N SER A 151 15.19 -0.22 -16.45
CA SER A 151 15.53 -1.05 -17.62
C SER A 151 16.44 -0.38 -18.64
N ALA A 152 16.29 0.92 -18.88
CA ALA A 152 17.07 1.65 -19.87
C ALA A 152 18.45 2.12 -19.34
N GLU A 153 18.51 2.55 -18.08
CA GLU A 153 19.69 3.22 -17.52
C GLU A 153 20.54 2.33 -16.60
N GLN A 154 19.89 1.35 -15.96
CA GLN A 154 20.50 0.44 -14.99
C GLN A 154 20.10 -1.03 -15.26
N PRO A 155 20.39 -1.58 -16.46
CA PRO A 155 19.90 -2.90 -16.86
C PRO A 155 20.34 -4.03 -15.92
N GLN A 156 21.53 -3.96 -15.34
CA GLN A 156 22.03 -4.97 -14.40
C GLN A 156 21.22 -4.99 -13.11
N LEU A 157 20.82 -3.83 -12.57
CA LEU A 157 19.97 -3.76 -11.39
C LEU A 157 18.54 -4.21 -11.73
N ALA A 158 18.05 -3.89 -12.92
CA ALA A 158 16.76 -4.39 -13.42
C ALA A 158 16.74 -5.92 -13.52
N GLU A 159 17.82 -6.54 -14.01
CA GLU A 159 17.97 -8.01 -14.05
C GLU A 159 17.96 -8.64 -12.65
N ARG A 160 18.53 -7.99 -11.65
CA ARG A 160 18.47 -8.46 -10.26
C ARG A 160 17.03 -8.41 -9.70
N CYS A 161 16.29 -7.34 -9.97
CA CYS A 161 14.88 -7.28 -9.64
C CYS A 161 14.09 -8.42 -10.32
N ASP A 162 14.37 -8.68 -11.60
CA ASP A 162 13.75 -9.77 -12.37
C ASP A 162 14.06 -11.15 -11.79
N ALA A 163 15.31 -11.38 -11.41
CA ALA A 163 15.73 -12.67 -10.83
C ALA A 163 15.02 -12.96 -9.51
N LEU A 164 14.89 -11.95 -8.64
CA LEU A 164 14.24 -12.10 -7.34
C LEU A 164 12.77 -12.53 -7.46
N TRP A 165 12.01 -11.97 -8.40
CA TRP A 165 10.61 -12.36 -8.55
C TRP A 165 10.44 -13.68 -9.30
N ARG A 166 11.33 -14.01 -10.26
CA ARG A 166 11.33 -15.30 -10.98
C ARG A 166 11.58 -16.48 -10.08
N ASP A 167 12.32 -16.29 -9.00
CA ASP A 167 12.65 -17.34 -8.03
C ASP A 167 11.50 -17.67 -7.07
N VAL A 168 10.39 -16.90 -7.08
CA VAL A 168 9.24 -17.21 -6.23
C VAL A 168 8.52 -18.44 -6.77
N GLU A 169 8.50 -19.52 -6.00
CA GLU A 169 7.86 -20.79 -6.34
C GLU A 169 6.36 -20.75 -6.04
N TRP A 170 5.59 -19.95 -6.80
CA TRP A 170 4.15 -19.77 -6.58
C TRP A 170 3.38 -21.09 -6.61
N ASP A 171 3.75 -22.00 -7.51
CA ASP A 171 3.17 -23.33 -7.63
C ASP A 171 3.40 -24.22 -6.40
N TRP A 172 4.52 -24.04 -5.69
CA TRP A 172 4.77 -24.70 -4.41
C TRP A 172 3.67 -24.39 -3.39
N TYR A 173 3.24 -23.13 -3.31
CA TYR A 173 2.23 -22.68 -2.37
C TYR A 173 0.82 -23.18 -2.69
N THR A 174 0.63 -23.93 -3.75
CA THR A 174 -0.61 -24.66 -4.02
C THR A 174 -0.70 -25.98 -3.25
N GLN A 175 0.40 -26.53 -2.75
CA GLN A 175 0.48 -27.88 -2.17
C GLN A 175 -0.04 -28.96 -3.13
N GLY A 176 0.05 -28.73 -4.46
CA GLY A 176 -0.52 -29.60 -5.48
C GLY A 176 -2.04 -29.58 -5.55
N THR A 177 -2.70 -28.59 -4.95
CA THR A 177 -4.14 -28.35 -5.01
C THR A 177 -4.49 -27.20 -5.96
N ASP A 178 -5.79 -26.93 -6.16
CA ASP A 178 -6.28 -25.77 -6.91
C ASP A 178 -6.45 -24.51 -6.02
N SER A 179 -5.62 -24.33 -4.99
CA SER A 179 -5.67 -23.18 -4.08
C SER A 179 -4.29 -22.68 -3.77
N LEU A 180 -4.08 -21.34 -3.71
CA LEU A 180 -2.90 -20.77 -3.09
C LEU A 180 -3.08 -20.72 -1.57
N TYR A 181 -2.00 -20.97 -0.85
CA TYR A 181 -1.93 -20.84 0.59
C TYR A 181 -1.05 -19.64 0.96
N TRP A 182 -1.48 -18.90 1.96
CA TRP A 182 -0.85 -17.64 2.38
C TRP A 182 0.54 -17.87 2.98
N HIS A 183 0.64 -18.86 3.90
CA HIS A 183 1.82 -19.05 4.72
C HIS A 183 2.41 -20.46 4.61
N TRP A 184 3.71 -20.54 4.61
CA TRP A 184 4.45 -21.76 4.84
C TRP A 184 5.54 -21.55 5.88
N SER A 185 5.58 -22.42 6.89
CA SER A 185 6.56 -22.40 7.97
C SER A 185 7.55 -23.55 7.82
N LYS A 186 8.84 -23.28 7.97
CA LYS A 186 9.86 -24.35 8.03
C LYS A 186 9.71 -25.23 9.26
N ASN A 187 9.05 -24.75 10.33
CA ASN A 187 8.84 -25.47 11.58
C ASN A 187 7.53 -26.24 11.61
N TYR A 188 6.50 -25.75 10.89
CA TYR A 188 5.14 -26.25 10.98
C TYR A 188 4.52 -26.60 9.61
N GLY A 189 5.24 -26.40 8.51
CA GLY A 189 4.70 -26.58 7.15
C GLY A 189 3.50 -25.67 6.90
N PHE A 190 2.48 -26.20 6.26
CA PHE A 190 1.22 -25.48 5.98
C PHE A 190 0.19 -25.57 7.12
N LYS A 191 0.60 -25.70 8.37
CA LYS A 191 -0.30 -25.91 9.51
C LYS A 191 -1.30 -24.78 9.74
N MET A 192 -0.96 -23.56 9.33
CA MET A 192 -1.90 -22.43 9.38
C MET A 192 -3.11 -22.66 8.47
N ASN A 193 -2.93 -23.39 7.38
CA ASN A 193 -3.96 -23.81 6.42
C ASN A 193 -4.84 -22.63 5.92
N HIS A 194 -4.24 -21.45 5.81
CA HIS A 194 -4.94 -20.25 5.35
C HIS A 194 -4.93 -20.22 3.80
N ARG A 195 -6.03 -20.60 3.20
CA ARG A 195 -6.22 -20.51 1.74
C ARG A 195 -6.52 -19.06 1.36
N ILE A 196 -5.85 -18.57 0.32
CA ILE A 196 -6.14 -17.26 -0.27
C ILE A 196 -7.40 -17.40 -1.12
N ARG A 197 -8.50 -16.76 -0.72
CA ARG A 197 -9.79 -16.86 -1.41
C ARG A 197 -10.71 -15.71 -1.07
N GLY A 198 -11.55 -15.32 -2.03
CA GLY A 198 -12.46 -14.20 -1.88
C GLY A 198 -11.86 -12.91 -2.42
N PHE A 199 -12.69 -11.88 -2.60
CA PHE A 199 -12.21 -10.60 -3.07
C PHE A 199 -11.76 -9.73 -1.89
N ASP A 200 -10.44 -9.58 -1.79
CA ASP A 200 -9.73 -8.78 -0.81
C ASP A 200 -8.44 -8.21 -1.43
N GLU A 201 -7.46 -7.84 -0.61
CA GLU A 201 -6.16 -7.31 -1.03
C GLU A 201 -5.32 -8.29 -1.84
N THR A 202 -5.65 -9.58 -1.82
CA THR A 202 -4.80 -10.65 -2.35
C THR A 202 -4.99 -10.94 -3.85
N LEU A 203 -5.82 -10.16 -4.57
CA LEU A 203 -6.01 -10.33 -6.02
C LEU A 203 -4.68 -10.32 -6.77
N ILE A 204 -3.77 -9.43 -6.41
CA ILE A 204 -2.46 -9.31 -7.05
C ILE A 204 -1.62 -10.58 -6.89
N THR A 205 -1.78 -11.33 -5.81
CA THR A 205 -1.08 -12.60 -5.59
C THR A 205 -1.41 -13.61 -6.68
N TYR A 206 -2.69 -13.75 -7.04
CA TYR A 206 -3.12 -14.62 -8.14
C TYR A 206 -2.65 -14.13 -9.50
N ILE A 207 -2.70 -12.82 -9.74
CA ILE A 207 -2.23 -12.22 -11.00
C ILE A 207 -0.74 -12.48 -11.17
N LEU A 208 0.09 -12.20 -10.17
CA LEU A 208 1.53 -12.43 -10.22
C LEU A 208 1.88 -13.91 -10.31
N ALA A 209 1.20 -14.76 -9.56
CA ALA A 209 1.40 -16.20 -9.65
C ALA A 209 1.06 -16.75 -11.05
N ALA A 210 0.01 -16.24 -11.70
CA ALA A 210 -0.32 -16.60 -13.07
C ALA A 210 0.67 -16.03 -14.09
N SER A 211 1.27 -14.86 -13.79
CA SER A 211 2.26 -14.14 -14.61
C SER A 211 3.65 -14.77 -14.55
N SER A 212 3.95 -15.56 -13.53
CA SER A 212 5.29 -16.11 -13.33
C SER A 212 5.77 -16.90 -14.57
N PRO A 213 6.97 -16.61 -15.11
CA PRO A 213 7.52 -17.33 -16.25
C PRO A 213 8.18 -18.64 -15.85
N THR A 214 8.42 -18.87 -14.56
CA THR A 214 9.15 -20.03 -14.02
C THR A 214 8.26 -21.00 -13.24
N HIS A 215 7.40 -20.45 -12.36
CA HIS A 215 6.55 -21.20 -11.42
C HIS A 215 5.07 -20.77 -11.50
N PRO A 216 4.45 -20.80 -12.69
CA PRO A 216 3.11 -20.26 -12.86
C PRO A 216 2.02 -21.20 -12.32
N ILE A 217 0.99 -20.61 -11.71
CA ILE A 217 -0.24 -21.35 -11.39
C ILE A 217 -1.16 -21.48 -12.61
N SER A 218 -2.11 -22.42 -12.56
CA SER A 218 -3.15 -22.57 -13.59
C SER A 218 -4.30 -21.57 -13.38
N ARG A 219 -5.05 -21.29 -14.45
CA ARG A 219 -6.31 -20.52 -14.37
C ARG A 219 -7.32 -21.20 -13.42
N THR A 220 -7.34 -22.53 -13.39
CA THR A 220 -8.22 -23.30 -12.51
C THR A 220 -8.03 -22.91 -11.04
N CYS A 221 -6.79 -22.67 -10.62
CA CYS A 221 -6.48 -22.24 -9.25
C CYS A 221 -7.21 -20.93 -8.89
N TYR A 222 -7.26 -19.96 -9.78
CA TYR A 222 -7.97 -18.71 -9.61
C TYR A 222 -9.52 -18.93 -9.58
N GLU A 223 -10.04 -19.68 -10.54
CA GLU A 223 -11.48 -19.85 -10.72
C GLU A 223 -12.13 -20.72 -9.64
N VAL A 224 -11.46 -21.82 -9.24
CA VAL A 224 -12.02 -22.81 -8.31
C VAL A 224 -11.80 -22.41 -6.85
N SER A 225 -10.75 -21.66 -6.54
CA SER A 225 -10.45 -21.25 -5.17
C SER A 225 -10.82 -19.78 -4.92
N TYR A 226 -10.13 -18.84 -5.57
CA TYR A 226 -10.29 -17.42 -5.29
C TYR A 226 -11.69 -16.92 -5.58
N LYS A 227 -12.20 -17.17 -6.80
CA LYS A 227 -13.55 -16.75 -7.21
C LYS A 227 -14.68 -17.59 -6.60
N ASN A 228 -14.43 -18.86 -6.31
CA ASN A 228 -15.42 -19.76 -5.75
C ASN A 228 -15.42 -19.74 -4.22
N SER A 229 -15.68 -18.59 -3.65
CA SER A 229 -15.68 -18.33 -2.22
C SER A 229 -16.89 -17.50 -1.84
N ASP A 230 -17.40 -17.72 -0.64
CA ASP A 230 -18.53 -16.97 -0.06
C ASP A 230 -18.22 -15.46 0.07
N TYR A 231 -16.95 -15.08 -0.06
CA TYR A 231 -16.47 -13.69 0.07
C TYR A 231 -16.13 -13.04 -1.27
N TYR A 232 -16.34 -13.71 -2.40
CA TYR A 232 -15.99 -13.14 -3.70
C TYR A 232 -17.12 -12.28 -4.25
N TYR A 233 -18.30 -12.87 -4.48
CA TYR A 233 -19.47 -12.16 -4.99
C TYR A 233 -20.26 -11.53 -3.84
N ASN A 234 -20.59 -10.24 -3.97
CA ASN A 234 -21.46 -9.53 -3.04
C ASN A 234 -22.86 -9.34 -3.63
N GLY A 235 -22.98 -8.50 -4.66
CA GLY A 235 -24.23 -8.25 -5.39
C GLY A 235 -25.30 -7.49 -4.61
N LYS A 236 -24.98 -6.97 -3.41
CA LYS A 236 -25.88 -6.16 -2.58
C LYS A 236 -25.76 -4.69 -2.91
N GLU A 237 -26.74 -3.94 -2.44
CA GLU A 237 -26.77 -2.47 -2.48
C GLU A 237 -26.67 -1.91 -1.06
N TYR A 238 -25.80 -0.90 -0.88
CA TYR A 238 -25.61 -0.19 0.37
C TYR A 238 -25.71 1.31 0.09
N TYR A 239 -26.58 2.03 0.78
CA TYR A 239 -26.78 3.49 0.58
C TYR A 239 -27.13 3.85 -0.87
N GLY A 240 -27.82 2.96 -1.60
CA GLY A 240 -28.13 3.16 -3.02
C GLY A 240 -26.95 2.87 -3.98
N ILE A 241 -25.85 2.28 -3.48
CA ILE A 241 -24.63 1.96 -4.24
C ILE A 241 -24.50 0.44 -4.34
N SER A 242 -24.48 -0.08 -5.56
CA SER A 242 -24.28 -1.52 -5.82
C SER A 242 -22.82 -1.90 -5.61
N LEU A 243 -22.57 -3.00 -4.87
CA LEU A 243 -21.26 -3.58 -4.64
C LEU A 243 -21.18 -4.98 -5.24
N PRO A 244 -20.49 -5.19 -6.37
CA PRO A 244 -20.48 -6.49 -7.03
C PRO A 244 -19.63 -7.55 -6.34
N LEU A 245 -18.49 -7.17 -5.75
CA LEU A 245 -17.54 -8.10 -5.15
C LEU A 245 -17.16 -7.70 -3.71
N GLY A 246 -16.76 -8.71 -2.92
CA GLY A 246 -16.20 -8.54 -1.58
C GLY A 246 -17.20 -8.79 -0.46
N MET A 247 -16.73 -8.55 0.76
CA MET A 247 -17.56 -8.78 1.96
C MET A 247 -18.64 -7.70 2.16
N GLU A 248 -19.39 -7.84 3.24
CA GLU A 248 -20.40 -6.88 3.68
C GLU A 248 -19.82 -5.48 3.76
N LEU A 249 -20.50 -4.46 3.18
CA LEU A 249 -20.03 -3.07 3.12
C LEU A 249 -18.63 -2.89 2.48
N GLY A 250 -18.05 -3.92 1.89
CA GLY A 250 -16.76 -3.92 1.19
C GLY A 250 -15.56 -4.41 2.01
N GLY A 251 -15.66 -4.47 3.34
CA GLY A 251 -14.52 -4.74 4.22
C GLY A 251 -13.60 -3.51 4.37
N PRO A 252 -12.40 -3.64 4.92
CA PRO A 252 -11.47 -2.53 5.08
C PRO A 252 -11.01 -1.97 3.73
N LEU A 253 -10.76 -0.66 3.66
CA LEU A 253 -10.46 0.05 2.40
C LEU A 253 -9.17 -0.42 1.73
N PHE A 254 -8.21 -0.97 2.46
CA PHE A 254 -6.99 -1.49 1.82
C PHE A 254 -7.29 -2.61 0.79
N PHE A 255 -8.44 -3.27 0.85
CA PHE A 255 -8.90 -4.22 -0.16
C PHE A 255 -9.05 -3.62 -1.56
N CYS A 256 -9.29 -2.31 -1.67
CA CYS A 256 -9.32 -1.62 -2.95
C CYS A 256 -8.01 -0.87 -3.29
N HIS A 257 -6.99 -0.96 -2.43
CA HIS A 257 -5.73 -0.27 -2.64
C HIS A 257 -4.58 -1.22 -3.00
N TYR A 258 -4.24 -2.19 -2.15
CA TYR A 258 -2.97 -2.92 -2.21
C TYR A 258 -2.74 -3.66 -3.53
N SER A 259 -3.73 -4.35 -4.04
CA SER A 259 -3.62 -4.99 -5.37
C SER A 259 -3.50 -3.99 -6.52
N PHE A 260 -3.99 -2.77 -6.34
CA PHE A 260 -4.09 -1.76 -7.39
C PHE A 260 -3.03 -0.65 -7.31
N LEU A 261 -1.99 -0.84 -6.53
CA LEU A 261 -0.87 0.09 -6.49
C LEU A 261 -0.08 0.08 -7.81
N GLY A 262 0.15 -1.13 -8.36
CA GLY A 262 0.77 -1.32 -9.66
C GLY A 262 -0.24 -1.70 -10.76
N LEU A 263 -1.25 -2.49 -10.42
CA LEU A 263 -2.30 -2.90 -11.35
C LEU A 263 -3.27 -1.75 -11.62
N ASP A 264 -3.29 -1.23 -12.84
CA ASP A 264 -4.21 -0.16 -13.22
C ASP A 264 -5.66 -0.68 -13.29
N PRO A 265 -6.58 -0.22 -12.41
CA PRO A 265 -7.96 -0.70 -12.42
C PRO A 265 -8.82 -0.06 -13.53
N ARG A 266 -8.35 1.02 -14.18
CA ARG A 266 -9.12 1.78 -15.17
C ARG A 266 -9.34 0.95 -16.44
N GLY A 267 -10.60 0.64 -16.73
CA GLY A 267 -10.98 -0.24 -17.83
C GLY A 267 -10.69 -1.71 -17.60
N LEU A 268 -10.09 -2.10 -16.46
CA LEU A 268 -9.83 -3.50 -16.11
C LEU A 268 -11.13 -4.23 -15.78
N THR A 269 -11.37 -5.36 -16.45
CA THR A 269 -12.53 -6.22 -16.22
C THR A 269 -12.18 -7.69 -16.41
N ASP A 270 -12.96 -8.58 -15.79
CA ASP A 270 -12.98 -10.03 -16.03
C ASP A 270 -14.27 -10.47 -16.77
N GLY A 271 -14.99 -9.51 -17.39
CA GLY A 271 -16.27 -9.69 -18.03
C GLY A 271 -17.46 -9.75 -17.06
N HIS A 272 -17.21 -9.82 -15.77
CA HIS A 272 -18.23 -9.80 -14.72
C HIS A 272 -18.22 -8.47 -13.95
N THR A 273 -17.04 -7.95 -13.64
CA THR A 273 -16.85 -6.75 -12.82
C THR A 273 -15.85 -5.80 -13.47
N ARG A 274 -16.18 -4.52 -13.47
CA ARG A 274 -15.26 -3.42 -13.75
C ARG A 274 -14.60 -3.01 -12.45
N TYR A 275 -13.30 -3.23 -12.33
CA TYR A 275 -12.61 -3.12 -11.05
C TYR A 275 -12.49 -1.68 -10.54
N PHE A 276 -12.33 -0.70 -11.43
CA PHE A 276 -12.34 0.71 -11.04
C PHE A 276 -13.68 1.12 -10.42
N GLU A 277 -14.79 0.76 -11.07
CA GLU A 277 -16.14 1.08 -10.58
C GLU A 277 -16.47 0.34 -9.27
N ARG A 278 -16.01 -0.90 -9.14
CA ARG A 278 -16.15 -1.66 -7.89
C ARG A 278 -15.42 -0.97 -6.73
N ASN A 279 -14.18 -0.52 -6.96
CA ASN A 279 -13.37 0.12 -5.93
C ASN A 279 -13.91 1.50 -5.57
N LYS A 280 -14.38 2.26 -6.57
CA LYS A 280 -15.11 3.53 -6.34
C LYS A 280 -16.38 3.31 -5.51
N ALA A 281 -17.17 2.28 -5.83
CA ALA A 281 -18.36 1.94 -5.05
C ALA A 281 -18.01 1.65 -3.58
N HIS A 282 -16.98 0.85 -3.33
CA HIS A 282 -16.51 0.54 -1.97
C HIS A 282 -16.14 1.81 -1.18
N THR A 283 -15.37 2.71 -1.79
CA THR A 283 -14.97 3.98 -1.16
C THR A 283 -16.19 4.85 -0.83
N LEU A 284 -17.13 4.99 -1.78
CA LEU A 284 -18.34 5.77 -1.57
C LEU A 284 -19.28 5.19 -0.50
N ILE A 285 -19.34 3.85 -0.38
CA ILE A 285 -20.08 3.16 0.68
C ILE A 285 -19.50 3.52 2.05
N HIS A 286 -18.17 3.53 2.21
CA HIS A 286 -17.53 3.92 3.46
C HIS A 286 -17.82 5.39 3.84
N ARG A 287 -17.74 6.30 2.87
CA ARG A 287 -18.11 7.69 3.09
C ARG A 287 -19.58 7.83 3.48
N ALA A 288 -20.48 7.13 2.79
CA ALA A 288 -21.90 7.15 3.10
C ALA A 288 -22.18 6.58 4.51
N TYR A 289 -21.47 5.54 4.93
CA TYR A 289 -21.53 5.00 6.28
C TYR A 289 -21.11 6.04 7.32
N ALA A 290 -20.02 6.78 7.09
CA ALA A 290 -19.60 7.84 7.97
C ALA A 290 -20.64 8.97 8.07
N MET A 291 -21.27 9.33 6.95
CA MET A 291 -22.33 10.37 6.93
C MET A 291 -23.61 9.90 7.64
N ASP A 292 -23.98 8.63 7.52
CA ASP A 292 -25.12 8.03 8.24
C ASP A 292 -24.81 7.86 9.73
N ASN A 293 -23.56 7.57 10.06
CA ASN A 293 -23.03 7.42 11.41
C ASN A 293 -23.93 6.59 12.33
N PRO A 294 -24.24 5.34 12.00
CA PRO A 294 -25.23 4.55 12.72
C PRO A 294 -24.85 4.24 14.17
N CYS A 295 -23.54 4.29 14.48
CA CYS A 295 -23.00 4.07 15.83
C CYS A 295 -22.84 5.36 16.64
N GLY A 296 -23.05 6.55 16.04
CA GLY A 296 -22.99 7.85 16.71
C GLY A 296 -21.57 8.27 17.14
N HIS A 297 -20.54 7.88 16.37
CA HIS A 297 -19.15 8.24 16.68
C HIS A 297 -18.87 9.72 16.42
N PRO A 298 -18.12 10.40 17.31
CA PRO A 298 -17.76 11.80 17.12
C PRO A 298 -16.97 12.02 15.82
N GLY A 299 -17.37 13.04 15.07
CA GLY A 299 -16.67 13.51 13.88
C GLY A 299 -17.03 12.80 12.58
N TYR A 300 -17.54 11.59 12.59
CA TYR A 300 -17.93 10.89 11.35
C TYR A 300 -18.81 11.79 10.46
N GLY A 301 -18.45 11.92 9.19
CA GLY A 301 -19.12 12.82 8.28
C GLY A 301 -18.52 12.80 6.87
N GLU A 302 -18.87 13.82 6.09
CA GLU A 302 -18.49 13.91 4.67
C GLU A 302 -16.99 14.15 4.44
N ASP A 303 -16.28 14.70 5.41
CA ASP A 303 -14.85 15.06 5.39
C ASP A 303 -14.02 14.38 6.50
N PHE A 304 -14.63 13.43 7.24
CA PHE A 304 -13.96 12.63 8.28
C PHE A 304 -14.42 11.17 8.19
N TRP A 305 -13.74 10.42 7.35
CA TRP A 305 -13.96 9.01 7.04
C TRP A 305 -12.67 8.35 6.59
N GLY A 306 -12.66 7.01 6.48
CA GLY A 306 -11.52 6.20 6.07
C GLY A 306 -11.37 5.04 7.05
N PHE A 307 -12.00 3.89 6.71
CA PHE A 307 -12.04 2.74 7.59
C PHE A 307 -11.20 1.60 7.02
N THR A 308 -10.15 1.26 7.75
CA THR A 308 -9.19 0.23 7.36
C THR A 308 -8.69 -0.51 8.59
N SER A 309 -7.66 -1.34 8.45
CA SER A 309 -6.92 -1.83 9.61
C SER A 309 -5.84 -0.82 9.96
N SER A 310 -5.79 -0.40 11.21
CA SER A 310 -4.86 0.60 11.73
C SER A 310 -4.65 0.46 13.22
N ASP A 311 -3.76 1.23 13.79
CA ASP A 311 -3.68 1.37 15.25
C ASP A 311 -4.97 2.02 15.80
N ASP A 312 -5.32 1.72 17.04
CA ASP A 312 -6.43 2.36 17.74
C ASP A 312 -6.09 2.63 19.22
N PRO A 313 -6.80 3.57 19.86
CA PRO A 313 -6.49 3.96 21.24
C PRO A 313 -6.82 2.90 22.31
N TYR A 314 -7.53 1.83 21.94
CA TYR A 314 -8.08 0.88 22.92
C TYR A 314 -7.39 -0.50 22.87
N SER A 315 -7.17 -1.05 21.68
CA SER A 315 -6.72 -2.42 21.47
C SER A 315 -5.37 -2.54 20.75
N GLY A 316 -4.80 -1.44 20.29
CA GLY A 316 -3.65 -1.41 19.41
C GLY A 316 -4.07 -1.55 17.96
N TYR A 317 -3.52 -2.51 17.20
CA TYR A 317 -3.88 -2.69 15.79
C TYR A 317 -5.14 -3.55 15.62
N SER A 318 -6.13 -3.04 14.91
CA SER A 318 -7.32 -3.81 14.54
C SER A 318 -8.03 -3.24 13.29
N SER A 319 -8.98 -4.03 12.76
CA SER A 319 -9.74 -3.62 11.58
C SER A 319 -10.99 -2.85 11.99
N HIS A 320 -11.11 -1.60 11.52
CA HIS A 320 -12.18 -0.66 11.88
C HIS A 320 -13.25 -0.51 10.79
N HIS A 321 -13.33 -1.42 9.82
CA HIS A 321 -14.29 -1.28 8.73
C HIS A 321 -15.75 -1.36 9.19
N PRO A 322 -16.69 -0.75 8.44
CA PRO A 322 -18.11 -0.71 8.78
C PRO A 322 -18.72 -2.08 9.07
N GLY A 323 -19.58 -2.15 10.08
CA GLY A 323 -20.33 -3.36 10.42
C GLY A 323 -19.56 -4.40 11.24
N THR A 324 -18.33 -4.10 11.68
CA THR A 324 -17.56 -5.00 12.56
C THR A 324 -17.68 -4.62 14.04
N PRO A 325 -17.51 -5.56 14.97
CA PRO A 325 -17.44 -5.25 16.40
C PRO A 325 -16.25 -4.36 16.81
N SER A 326 -15.23 -4.27 15.99
CA SER A 326 -14.03 -3.44 16.20
C SER A 326 -14.17 -2.04 15.59
N GLU A 327 -15.27 -1.73 14.92
CA GLU A 327 -15.61 -0.37 14.50
C GLU A 327 -15.94 0.46 15.77
N ASN A 328 -15.03 1.36 16.13
CA ASN A 328 -14.99 1.99 17.46
C ASN A 328 -14.82 3.52 17.40
N GLY A 329 -15.06 4.13 16.23
CA GLY A 329 -14.87 5.55 16.02
C GLY A 329 -13.48 5.96 15.51
N THR A 330 -12.62 4.99 15.23
CA THR A 330 -11.29 5.24 14.64
C THR A 330 -11.38 5.43 13.14
N VAL A 331 -10.75 6.50 12.65
CA VAL A 331 -10.58 6.86 11.24
C VAL A 331 -9.09 6.85 10.91
N SER A 332 -8.73 6.24 9.79
CA SER A 332 -7.37 6.25 9.25
C SER A 332 -7.28 7.25 8.09
N PRO A 333 -6.58 8.36 8.25
CA PRO A 333 -6.37 9.33 7.17
C PRO A 333 -5.87 8.70 5.88
N THR A 334 -4.87 7.81 6.00
CA THR A 334 -4.23 7.10 4.89
C THR A 334 -5.23 6.35 4.01
N ALA A 335 -6.29 5.75 4.59
CA ALA A 335 -7.31 5.02 3.85
C ALA A 335 -8.18 5.93 2.95
N ALA A 336 -8.61 7.08 3.47
CA ALA A 336 -9.36 8.05 2.69
C ALA A 336 -8.49 8.68 1.59
N ILE A 337 -7.23 8.96 1.89
CA ILE A 337 -6.28 9.58 0.97
C ILE A 337 -5.87 8.60 -0.14
N SER A 338 -5.58 7.35 0.18
CA SER A 338 -5.28 6.30 -0.80
C SER A 338 -6.43 6.04 -1.77
N SER A 339 -7.65 6.44 -1.41
CA SER A 339 -8.84 6.35 -2.26
C SER A 339 -8.94 7.46 -3.32
N ILE A 340 -8.00 8.41 -3.36
CA ILE A 340 -8.04 9.61 -4.21
C ILE A 340 -8.17 9.29 -5.70
N VAL A 341 -7.65 8.16 -6.16
CA VAL A 341 -7.77 7.73 -7.55
C VAL A 341 -9.22 7.38 -7.94
N TYR A 342 -10.05 6.99 -6.97
CA TYR A 342 -11.45 6.59 -7.14
C TYR A 342 -12.43 7.73 -6.85
N THR A 343 -12.12 8.53 -5.83
CA THR A 343 -12.99 9.57 -5.27
C THR A 343 -12.19 10.84 -4.96
N PRO A 344 -11.67 11.53 -6.01
CA PRO A 344 -10.74 12.66 -5.81
C PRO A 344 -11.35 13.82 -5.04
N GLU A 345 -12.61 14.16 -5.26
CA GLU A 345 -13.28 15.28 -4.57
C GLU A 345 -13.45 14.97 -3.09
N GLU A 346 -13.94 13.76 -2.77
CA GLU A 346 -14.18 13.31 -1.40
C GLU A 346 -12.88 13.13 -0.61
N SER A 347 -11.84 12.57 -1.25
CA SER A 347 -10.52 12.43 -0.63
C SER A 347 -9.86 13.79 -0.38
N MET A 348 -9.98 14.74 -1.32
CA MET A 348 -9.48 16.10 -1.13
C MET A 348 -10.20 16.86 -0.01
N MET A 349 -11.50 16.60 0.24
CA MET A 349 -12.22 17.17 1.39
C MET A 349 -11.59 16.69 2.71
N VAL A 350 -11.29 15.39 2.83
CA VAL A 350 -10.60 14.83 4.02
C VAL A 350 -9.21 15.44 4.18
N ILE A 351 -8.40 15.48 3.11
CA ILE A 351 -7.07 16.08 3.17
C ILE A 351 -7.11 17.52 3.65
N ARG A 352 -8.04 18.33 3.13
CA ARG A 352 -8.18 19.74 3.52
C ARG A 352 -8.65 19.90 4.97
N HIS A 353 -9.64 19.13 5.38
CA HIS A 353 -10.12 19.13 6.76
C HIS A 353 -9.00 18.79 7.74
N LEU A 354 -8.33 17.66 7.53
CA LEU A 354 -7.26 17.21 8.42
C LEU A 354 -6.06 18.16 8.41
N TYR A 355 -5.61 18.63 7.26
CA TYR A 355 -4.44 19.49 7.15
C TYR A 355 -4.68 20.89 7.68
N CYS A 356 -5.90 21.46 7.50
CA CYS A 356 -6.20 22.83 7.84
C CYS A 356 -6.88 23.01 9.19
N ASP A 357 -7.74 22.09 9.56
CA ASP A 357 -8.60 22.24 10.75
C ASP A 357 -8.16 21.30 11.89
N MET A 358 -7.33 20.28 11.59
CA MET A 358 -6.76 19.33 12.55
C MET A 358 -5.25 19.17 12.33
N ALA A 359 -4.51 20.29 12.38
CA ALA A 359 -3.09 20.33 12.03
C ALA A 359 -2.21 19.36 12.87
N GLU A 360 -2.65 18.98 14.06
CA GLU A 360 -2.03 17.98 14.92
C GLU A 360 -2.06 16.57 14.32
N SER A 361 -2.88 16.32 13.31
CA SER A 361 -2.94 15.02 12.59
C SER A 361 -1.84 14.83 11.58
N PHE A 362 -1.03 15.87 11.28
CA PHE A 362 0.01 15.85 10.27
C PHE A 362 1.39 16.03 10.90
N GLY A 363 2.24 15.03 10.74
CA GLY A 363 3.58 14.98 11.30
C GLY A 363 4.69 14.94 10.24
N PRO A 364 5.92 14.55 10.60
CA PRO A 364 7.07 14.59 9.72
C PRO A 364 6.96 13.69 8.49
N TYR A 365 6.19 12.60 8.55
CA TYR A 365 6.01 11.63 7.47
C TYR A 365 4.57 11.61 6.93
N GLY A 366 3.89 12.75 6.90
CA GLY A 366 2.52 12.85 6.44
C GLY A 366 1.50 12.73 7.57
N PHE A 367 0.30 12.28 7.25
CA PHE A 367 -0.74 12.06 8.24
C PHE A 367 -0.43 10.86 9.12
N TYR A 368 -0.74 10.99 10.41
CA TYR A 368 -0.65 9.88 11.35
C TYR A 368 -1.70 8.80 11.04
N ASP A 369 -1.42 7.59 11.49
CA ASP A 369 -2.17 6.39 11.13
C ASP A 369 -3.63 6.40 11.57
N ALA A 370 -3.93 6.95 12.75
CA ALA A 370 -5.26 6.84 13.32
C ALA A 370 -5.70 8.08 14.12
N ILE A 371 -6.98 8.42 13.97
CA ILE A 371 -7.66 9.50 14.70
C ILE A 371 -8.97 8.93 15.26
N ASN A 372 -9.21 9.17 16.58
CA ASN A 372 -10.47 8.84 17.22
C ASN A 372 -10.93 10.01 18.11
N LEU A 373 -11.94 10.75 17.67
CA LEU A 373 -12.39 11.95 18.37
C LEU A 373 -13.15 11.65 19.68
N GLY A 374 -13.48 10.40 19.94
CA GLY A 374 -14.07 9.92 21.19
C GLY A 374 -13.04 9.48 22.23
N ALA A 375 -11.75 9.46 21.91
CA ALA A 375 -10.65 8.98 22.76
C ALA A 375 -9.70 10.10 23.21
N GLU A 376 -8.81 9.75 24.14
CA GLU A 376 -7.66 10.58 24.52
C GLU A 376 -6.39 9.71 24.59
N PRO A 377 -5.34 10.02 23.83
CA PRO A 377 -5.28 11.14 22.85
C PRO A 377 -6.18 10.89 21.65
N LYS A 378 -6.65 11.98 20.99
CA LYS A 378 -7.49 11.88 19.80
C LYS A 378 -6.72 11.44 18.58
N VAL A 379 -5.49 11.89 18.43
CA VAL A 379 -4.55 11.52 17.36
C VAL A 379 -3.53 10.55 17.92
N LEU A 380 -3.40 9.40 17.29
CA LEU A 380 -2.33 8.46 17.57
C LEU A 380 -1.17 8.80 16.64
N GLU A 381 -0.14 9.45 17.20
CA GLU A 381 1.06 9.88 16.48
C GLU A 381 1.95 8.69 16.12
N HIS A 382 1.41 7.77 15.31
CA HIS A 382 2.07 6.58 14.80
C HIS A 382 2.06 6.58 13.28
N TYR A 383 2.98 5.81 12.67
CA TYR A 383 3.04 5.53 11.26
C TYR A 383 3.25 4.03 11.03
N LEU A 384 2.58 3.48 10.04
CA LEU A 384 2.75 2.11 9.58
C LEU A 384 3.14 2.11 8.09
N ALA A 385 4.15 1.34 7.72
CA ALA A 385 4.59 1.26 6.33
C ALA A 385 3.48 0.81 5.38
N ILE A 386 2.65 -0.14 5.86
CA ILE A 386 1.59 -0.74 5.06
C ILE A 386 0.46 0.26 4.74
N ASP A 387 0.32 1.33 5.53
CA ASP A 387 -0.67 2.39 5.36
C ASP A 387 -0.08 3.62 4.63
N GLN A 388 1.17 3.99 4.95
CA GLN A 388 1.87 5.09 4.28
C GLN A 388 2.19 4.79 2.81
N GLY A 389 2.47 3.52 2.48
CA GLY A 389 2.79 3.12 1.11
C GLY A 389 1.66 3.38 0.12
N PRO A 390 0.45 2.88 0.36
CA PRO A 390 -0.72 3.16 -0.49
C PRO A 390 -1.02 4.66 -0.62
N GLU A 391 -0.87 5.44 0.46
CA GLU A 391 -1.07 6.89 0.40
C GLU A 391 -0.12 7.54 -0.62
N ALA A 392 1.20 7.30 -0.50
CA ALA A 392 2.18 7.85 -1.43
C ALA A 392 1.95 7.39 -2.87
N VAL A 393 1.74 6.09 -3.08
CA VAL A 393 1.60 5.48 -4.40
C VAL A 393 0.31 5.92 -5.10
N MET A 394 -0.82 6.01 -4.38
CA MET A 394 -2.09 6.41 -4.97
C MET A 394 -2.16 7.90 -5.26
N ILE A 395 -1.51 8.75 -4.46
CA ILE A 395 -1.36 10.17 -4.80
C ILE A 395 -0.59 10.30 -6.13
N GLU A 396 0.54 9.60 -6.29
CA GLU A 396 1.30 9.63 -7.56
C GLU A 396 0.48 9.08 -8.73
N ASN A 397 -0.23 7.98 -8.54
CA ASN A 397 -1.09 7.43 -9.59
C ASN A 397 -2.24 8.38 -9.97
N TYR A 398 -2.81 9.10 -9.02
CA TYR A 398 -3.79 10.15 -9.30
C TYR A 398 -3.18 11.30 -10.10
N ARG A 399 -2.00 11.78 -9.70
CA ARG A 399 -1.32 12.93 -10.31
C ARG A 399 -0.78 12.63 -11.72
N SER A 400 -0.28 11.43 -11.98
CA SER A 400 0.41 11.13 -13.25
C SER A 400 0.15 9.74 -13.84
N GLY A 401 -0.31 8.76 -13.05
CA GLY A 401 -0.41 7.37 -13.44
C GLY A 401 0.94 6.68 -13.66
N LEU A 402 2.02 7.22 -13.11
CA LEU A 402 3.39 6.75 -13.33
C LEU A 402 3.57 5.28 -12.95
N LEU A 403 3.15 4.92 -11.73
CA LEU A 403 3.43 3.59 -11.18
C LEU A 403 2.57 2.54 -11.87
N TRP A 404 1.35 2.85 -12.24
CA TRP A 404 0.53 2.02 -13.12
C TRP A 404 1.18 1.80 -14.48
N LYS A 405 1.67 2.86 -15.12
CA LYS A 405 2.37 2.75 -16.41
C LYS A 405 3.57 1.83 -16.32
N LEU A 406 4.39 1.99 -15.28
CA LEU A 406 5.60 1.19 -15.10
C LEU A 406 5.24 -0.28 -14.88
N PHE A 407 4.43 -0.60 -13.89
CA PHE A 407 4.06 -1.97 -13.58
C PHE A 407 3.37 -2.67 -14.77
N MET A 408 2.39 -2.02 -15.39
CA MET A 408 1.63 -2.56 -16.53
C MET A 408 2.46 -2.69 -17.81
N SER A 409 3.64 -2.07 -17.89
CA SER A 409 4.55 -2.26 -19.02
C SER A 409 5.32 -3.60 -18.97
N ALA A 410 5.24 -4.33 -17.84
CA ALA A 410 5.82 -5.65 -17.73
C ALA A 410 5.01 -6.66 -18.57
N PRO A 411 5.61 -7.30 -19.59
CA PRO A 411 4.86 -8.15 -20.53
C PRO A 411 4.28 -9.41 -19.84
N GLU A 412 4.91 -9.88 -18.78
CA GLU A 412 4.46 -11.03 -18.02
C GLU A 412 3.15 -10.74 -17.27
N VAL A 413 2.98 -9.52 -16.77
CA VAL A 413 1.74 -9.09 -16.10
C VAL A 413 0.57 -9.17 -17.08
N LYS A 414 0.76 -8.68 -18.31
CA LYS A 414 -0.26 -8.79 -19.35
C LYS A 414 -0.61 -10.25 -19.67
N ALA A 415 0.41 -11.10 -19.83
CA ALA A 415 0.19 -12.52 -20.10
C ALA A 415 -0.55 -13.22 -18.94
N GLY A 416 -0.26 -12.86 -17.69
CA GLY A 416 -0.96 -13.38 -16.52
C GLY A 416 -2.42 -12.93 -16.47
N LEU A 417 -2.70 -11.68 -16.74
CA LEU A 417 -4.06 -11.15 -16.86
C LEU A 417 -4.86 -11.89 -17.93
N ASP A 418 -4.32 -11.99 -19.15
CA ASP A 418 -4.94 -12.72 -20.25
C ASP A 418 -5.23 -14.19 -19.87
N LYS A 419 -4.27 -14.85 -19.20
CA LYS A 419 -4.40 -16.23 -18.71
C LYS A 419 -5.56 -16.40 -17.72
N LEU A 420 -5.77 -15.43 -16.82
CA LEU A 420 -6.84 -15.45 -15.85
C LEU A 420 -8.18 -14.97 -16.41
N GLY A 421 -8.19 -14.41 -17.62
CA GLY A 421 -9.40 -13.94 -18.31
C GLY A 421 -9.71 -12.47 -18.04
N PHE A 422 -8.74 -11.70 -17.54
CA PHE A 422 -8.86 -10.25 -17.45
C PHE A 422 -8.55 -9.58 -18.79
N TYR A 423 -9.18 -8.46 -19.04
CA TYR A 423 -8.90 -7.61 -20.19
C TYR A 423 -9.22 -6.14 -19.89
N TYR A 424 -8.73 -5.26 -20.74
CA TYR A 424 -9.03 -3.84 -20.67
C TYR A 424 -10.10 -3.46 -21.69
N GLU A 425 -11.17 -2.85 -21.23
CA GLU A 425 -12.17 -2.20 -22.10
C GLU A 425 -11.61 -0.86 -22.59
N ASN A 426 -11.89 -0.54 -23.89
CA ASN A 426 -11.49 0.72 -24.53
C ASN A 426 -12.36 1.90 -24.09
#